data_7c5bb63421d5e9ca80686e35e4eb99f9
#
_entry.id   7c5bb63421d5e9ca80686e35e4eb99f9
#
_cell.length_a   1.000
_cell.length_b   1.000
_cell.length_c   1.000
_cell.angle_alpha   90.00
_cell.angle_beta   90.00
_cell.angle_gamma   90.00
#
_symmetry.space_group_name_H-M   'P 1'
#
loop_
_entity.id
_entity.type
_entity.pdbx_description
1 polymer ?
#
loop_
_entity_poly.entity_id
_entity_poly.type
_entity_poly.pdbx_seq_one_letter_code
_entity_poly.pdbx_strand_id
1 'polypeptide(L)' 'MVRAIILVKSPKKLIAAKLKKLTMVVDSFPTSGQFDAVAIIDVEQLIQIKEVTNEIQKISGVERTETMVEVQ' A
#
# COMPACT_ATOMS: atom_id res chain seq x y z
N MET A 1 -2.75 -17.27 5.11
CA MET A 1 -2.64 -15.80 5.11
C MET A 1 -1.74 -15.38 3.97
N VAL A 2 -2.09 -14.30 3.34
CA VAL A 2 -1.36 -13.80 2.17
C VAL A 2 -0.77 -12.44 2.53
N ARG A 3 0.54 -12.29 2.40
CA ARG A 3 1.19 -11.01 2.63
C ARG A 3 1.57 -10.35 1.31
N ALA A 4 1.49 -9.03 1.29
CA ALA A 4 1.86 -8.27 0.11
C ALA A 4 2.46 -6.93 0.53
N ILE A 5 3.23 -6.36 -0.37
CA ILE A 5 3.81 -5.04 -0.21
C ILE A 5 3.26 -4.17 -1.33
N ILE A 6 2.72 -3.02 -0.97
CA ILE A 6 2.23 -2.07 -1.95
C ILE A 6 3.14 -0.85 -1.93
N LEU A 7 3.82 -0.63 -3.04
CA LEU A 7 4.67 0.54 -3.23
C LEU A 7 3.81 1.68 -3.79
N VAL A 8 3.90 2.84 -3.17
CA VAL A 8 3.00 3.95 -3.50
C VAL A 8 3.81 5.16 -3.91
N LYS A 9 3.46 5.72 -5.07
CA LYS A 9 4.07 6.96 -5.54
C LYS A 9 3.14 8.12 -5.21
N SER A 10 3.62 9.02 -4.35
CA SER A 10 2.87 10.19 -3.93
C SER A 10 3.86 11.34 -3.71
N PRO A 11 4.35 11.94 -4.80
CA PRO A 11 5.46 12.91 -4.69
C PRO A 11 5.08 14.23 -4.05
N LYS A 12 3.79 14.55 -3.98
CA LYS A 12 3.34 15.84 -3.46
C LYS A 12 2.75 15.79 -2.06
N LYS A 13 2.52 14.59 -1.51
CA LYS A 13 1.88 14.45 -0.20
C LYS A 13 2.48 13.28 0.57
N LEU A 14 2.66 13.47 1.86
CA LEU A 14 3.05 12.39 2.75
C LEU A 14 1.80 11.57 3.08
N ILE A 15 1.79 10.32 2.71
CA ILE A 15 0.59 9.49 2.85
C ILE A 15 0.77 8.28 3.76
N ALA A 16 1.99 8.04 4.29
CA ALA A 16 2.22 6.86 5.12
C ALA A 16 1.24 6.78 6.30
N ALA A 17 0.95 7.91 6.93
CA ALA A 17 0.00 7.93 8.05
C ALA A 17 -1.41 7.57 7.61
N LYS A 18 -1.81 7.98 6.40
CA LYS A 18 -3.11 7.63 5.85
C LYS A 18 -3.19 6.15 5.52
N LEU A 19 -2.10 5.57 5.03
CA LEU A 19 -2.06 4.15 4.73
C LEU A 19 -2.24 3.31 5.99
N LYS A 20 -1.64 3.74 7.10
CA LYS A 20 -1.79 3.01 8.39
C LYS A 20 -3.22 2.96 8.89
N LYS A 21 -4.08 3.86 8.45
CA LYS A 21 -5.48 3.89 8.89
C LYS A 21 -6.34 2.87 8.16
N LEU A 22 -5.85 2.29 7.08
CA LEU A 22 -6.60 1.26 6.36
C LEU A 22 -6.59 -0.03 7.15
N THR A 23 -7.75 -0.66 7.25
CA THR A 23 -7.95 -1.81 8.12
C THR A 23 -6.98 -2.95 7.87
N MET A 24 -6.67 -3.22 6.61
CA MET A 24 -5.84 -4.37 6.23
C MET A 24 -4.35 -4.06 6.20
N VAL A 25 -3.96 -2.81 6.43
CA VAL A 25 -2.55 -2.43 6.45
C VAL A 25 -1.99 -2.70 7.84
N VAL A 26 -0.98 -3.56 7.92
CA VAL A 26 -0.36 -3.89 9.19
C VAL A 26 0.82 -2.98 9.52
N ASP A 27 1.43 -2.38 8.52
CA ASP A 27 2.47 -1.38 8.72
C ASP A 27 2.61 -0.52 7.48
N SER A 28 3.12 0.69 7.66
CA SER A 28 3.35 1.62 6.58
C SER A 28 4.45 2.59 7.00
N PHE A 29 5.29 2.97 6.04
CA PHE A 29 6.36 3.91 6.31
C PHE A 29 6.74 4.65 5.02
N PRO A 30 7.28 5.87 5.14
CA PRO A 30 7.76 6.59 3.96
C PRO A 30 9.09 6.01 3.48
N THR A 31 9.35 6.17 2.19
CA THR A 31 10.58 5.72 1.57
C THR A 31 11.12 6.81 0.65
N SER A 32 12.38 6.66 0.24
CA SER A 32 12.98 7.49 -0.79
C SER A 32 13.21 6.64 -2.03
N GLY A 33 13.47 7.28 -3.17
CA GLY A 33 13.70 6.60 -4.44
C GLY A 33 12.50 6.71 -5.37
N GLN A 34 12.20 5.65 -6.09
CA GLN A 34 11.13 5.67 -7.08
C GLN A 34 9.73 5.73 -6.47
N PHE A 35 9.59 5.30 -5.24
CA PHE A 35 8.31 5.32 -4.53
C PHE A 35 8.45 6.10 -3.24
N ASP A 36 7.35 6.64 -2.77
CA ASP A 36 7.35 7.56 -1.63
C ASP A 36 6.87 6.93 -0.33
N ALA A 37 6.16 5.82 -0.43
CA ALA A 37 5.68 5.10 0.75
C ALA A 37 5.49 3.63 0.43
N VAL A 38 5.48 2.83 1.49
CA VAL A 38 5.26 1.40 1.42
C VAL A 38 4.17 1.04 2.41
N ALA A 39 3.23 0.20 1.97
CA ALA A 39 2.23 -0.41 2.84
C ALA A 39 2.45 -1.91 2.86
N ILE A 40 2.49 -2.48 4.05
CA ILE A 40 2.57 -3.93 4.22
C ILE A 40 1.19 -4.41 4.63
N ILE A 41 0.66 -5.39 3.90
CA ILE A 41 -0.66 -5.93 4.18
C ILE A 41 -0.59 -7.44 4.40
N ASP A 42 -1.50 -7.93 5.22
CA ASP A 42 -1.64 -9.34 5.51
C ASP A 42 -3.13 -9.65 5.49
N VAL A 43 -3.55 -10.44 4.51
CA VAL A 43 -4.96 -10.71 4.28
C VAL A 43 -5.19 -12.20 4.14
N GLU A 44 -6.44 -12.62 4.24
CA GLU A 44 -6.78 -14.03 4.14
C GLU A 44 -6.91 -14.51 2.70
N GLN A 45 -7.32 -13.62 1.79
CA GLN A 45 -7.57 -13.99 0.41
C GLN A 45 -6.98 -12.97 -0.56
N LEU A 46 -6.57 -13.45 -1.73
CA LEU A 46 -5.97 -12.59 -2.75
C LEU A 46 -6.87 -11.44 -3.20
N ILE A 47 -8.17 -11.66 -3.25
CA ILE A 47 -9.10 -10.61 -3.66
C ILE A 47 -9.03 -9.39 -2.74
N GLN A 48 -8.69 -9.60 -1.48
CA GLN A 48 -8.58 -8.50 -0.52
C GLN A 48 -7.41 -7.58 -0.84
N ILE A 49 -6.36 -8.09 -1.48
CA ILE A 49 -5.24 -7.26 -1.94
C ILE A 49 -5.73 -6.24 -2.95
N LYS A 50 -6.58 -6.67 -3.88
CA LYS A 50 -7.15 -5.78 -4.88
C LYS A 50 -8.02 -4.71 -4.22
N GLU A 51 -8.79 -5.10 -3.20
CA GLU A 51 -9.63 -4.15 -2.48
C GLU A 51 -8.79 -3.07 -1.79
N VAL A 52 -7.71 -3.47 -1.12
CA VAL A 52 -6.81 -2.52 -0.46
C VAL A 52 -6.15 -1.61 -1.48
N THR A 53 -5.68 -2.18 -2.59
CA THR A 53 -5.05 -1.39 -3.65
C THR A 53 -6.00 -0.34 -4.19
N ASN A 54 -7.26 -0.71 -4.41
CA ASN A 54 -8.27 0.23 -4.89
C ASN A 54 -8.48 1.38 -3.88
N GLU A 55 -8.50 1.06 -2.60
CA GLU A 55 -8.64 2.09 -1.57
C GLU A 55 -7.45 3.05 -1.56
N ILE A 56 -6.24 2.49 -1.70
CA ILE A 56 -5.03 3.31 -1.72
C ILE A 56 -5.04 4.24 -2.94
N GLN A 57 -5.46 3.74 -4.09
CA GLN A 57 -5.50 4.55 -5.30
C GLN A 57 -6.50 5.70 -5.23
N LYS A 58 -7.47 5.65 -4.32
CA LYS A 58 -8.42 6.73 -4.11
C LYS A 58 -7.87 7.83 -3.21
N ILE A 59 -6.75 7.61 -2.55
CA ILE A 59 -6.16 8.63 -1.67
C ILE A 59 -5.64 9.78 -2.53
N SER A 60 -6.00 11.00 -2.16
CA SER A 60 -5.53 12.19 -2.86
C SER A 60 -4.01 12.27 -2.80
N GLY A 61 -3.38 12.47 -3.94
CA GLY A 61 -1.92 12.56 -4.05
C GLY A 61 -1.27 11.29 -4.56
N VAL A 62 -1.96 10.16 -4.52
CA VAL A 62 -1.41 8.90 -5.04
C VAL A 62 -1.45 8.93 -6.56
N GLU A 63 -0.28 8.80 -7.18
CA GLU A 63 -0.16 8.80 -8.64
C GLU A 63 -0.09 7.39 -9.20
N ARG A 64 0.58 6.49 -8.49
CA ARG A 64 0.79 5.14 -8.99
C ARG A 64 1.05 4.18 -7.82
N THR A 65 0.64 2.95 -7.99
CA THR A 65 0.95 1.89 -7.03
C THR A 65 1.54 0.69 -7.75
N GLU A 66 2.33 -0.08 -7.02
CA GLU A 66 2.86 -1.33 -7.52
C GLU A 66 2.77 -2.35 -6.39
N THR A 67 2.18 -3.50 -6.67
CA THR A 67 1.93 -4.50 -5.65
C THR A 67 2.81 -5.72 -5.89
N MET A 68 3.47 -6.17 -4.82
CA MET A 68 4.24 -7.41 -4.83
C MET A 68 3.65 -8.35 -3.80
N VAL A 69 3.24 -9.54 -4.24
CA VAL A 69 2.64 -10.54 -3.38
C VAL A 69 3.70 -11.56 -2.97
N GLU A 70 3.74 -11.89 -1.69
CA GLU A 70 4.67 -12.90 -1.19
C GLU A 70 4.37 -14.25 -1.83
N VAL A 71 5.42 -14.93 -2.29
CA VAL A 71 5.32 -16.29 -2.80
C VAL A 71 6.19 -17.21 -1.94
N GLN A 72 5.80 -18.47 -1.90
CA GLN A 72 6.54 -19.45 -1.11
C GLN A 72 7.23 -20.47 -1.99
#